data_9b81b5cbc6a67f439165ade6d5b2f966
#
_entry.id   9b81b5cbc6a67f439165ade6d5b2f966
#
_cell.length_a   1.000
_cell.length_b   1.000
_cell.length_c   1.000
_cell.angle_alpha   90.00
_cell.angle_beta   90.00
_cell.angle_gamma   90.00
#
_symmetry.space_group_name_H-M   'P 1'
#
loop_
_entity.id
_entity.type
_entity.pdbx_description
1 polymer ?
#
loop_
_entity_poly.entity_id
_entity_poly.type
_entity_poly.pdbx_seq_one_letter_code
_entity_poly.pdbx_strand_id
1 'polypeptide(L)'
;MNCYFEEGETFTWIRDRDRKDKNLIISLRMLKEKHRSGNKQAMIAEDIRTGKKYFVKVLFCTDLEQVYVEKESKVQLYSPYVIRIYGGILDEKKRRFITLVEYIEENDLSDLVRTHGLAGSTWNEKMKVCHTIALKILYGIDHYMSMYWQDPIVHRDLKPENILASPDGETVKIIDFDWVHLHDSNVTVMLRREQKGTPGYADPRYWNSYICRKEMDIYSAGLVLYFLYTGRHHFYGNEELQRYMVGDDYAYELKDMPGIDEPLKRIIAKMIAREEERYGDIREVIADMEAYLKEIGRMPKLPELLREENTRDTIRFSYKVGDVKYSPYVKNYRFIPIEFGRKQERSQNGRMSGHILSFYRVGDEMRSVILQEDCHKIKEKERGRVREGDIYSYAGTEIEVLQIKKVR
;
A
#
# COMPACT_ATOMS: atom_id res chain seq x y z
N MET A 1 32.79 0.92 11.95
CA MET A 1 31.92 2.06 12.36
C MET A 1 30.55 1.48 12.63
N ASN A 2 29.94 1.81 13.77
CA ASN A 2 28.58 1.38 14.05
C ASN A 2 27.63 2.12 13.09
N CYS A 3 27.00 1.40 12.18
CA CYS A 3 26.12 2.00 11.17
C CYS A 3 24.68 2.12 11.67
N TYR A 4 24.33 1.46 12.78
CA TYR A 4 23.00 1.51 13.39
C TYR A 4 22.77 2.80 14.13
N PHE A 5 21.50 3.17 14.30
CA PHE A 5 21.12 4.21 15.24
C PHE A 5 21.14 3.66 16.66
N GLU A 6 21.57 4.51 17.60
CA GLU A 6 21.44 4.24 19.03
C GLU A 6 20.27 5.04 19.62
N GLU A 7 19.71 4.56 20.74
CA GLU A 7 18.67 5.30 21.47
C GLU A 7 19.26 6.65 21.97
N GLY A 8 18.49 7.71 21.80
CA GLY A 8 18.91 9.08 22.08
C GLY A 8 19.67 9.77 20.94
N GLU A 9 20.13 9.03 19.91
CA GLU A 9 20.78 9.64 18.74
C GLU A 9 19.80 10.55 18.00
N THR A 10 20.30 11.68 17.50
CA THR A 10 19.51 12.63 16.71
C THR A 10 19.88 12.55 15.25
N PHE A 11 18.87 12.68 14.39
CA PHE A 11 19.04 12.65 12.96
C PHE A 11 18.11 13.66 12.28
N THR A 12 18.64 14.43 11.33
CA THR A 12 17.83 15.36 10.54
C THR A 12 17.41 14.70 9.24
N TRP A 13 16.12 14.46 9.11
CA TRP A 13 15.52 13.94 7.90
C TRP A 13 15.02 15.12 7.04
N ILE A 14 15.43 15.15 5.78
CA ILE A 14 15.09 16.21 4.83
C ILE A 14 14.45 15.55 3.62
N ARG A 15 13.19 15.84 3.34
CA ARG A 15 12.43 15.23 2.24
C ARG A 15 12.97 15.58 0.85
N ASP A 16 13.53 16.80 0.74
CA ASP A 16 14.08 17.31 -0.52
C ASP A 16 15.35 18.10 -0.20
N ARG A 17 16.50 17.58 -0.62
CA ARG A 17 17.80 18.21 -0.32
C ARG A 17 17.98 19.59 -0.98
N ASP A 18 17.24 19.83 -2.07
CA ASP A 18 17.41 21.08 -2.87
C ASP A 18 16.50 22.22 -2.42
N ARG A 19 15.55 21.98 -1.51
CA ARG A 19 14.60 23.00 -1.06
C ARG A 19 14.87 23.44 0.38
N LYS A 20 15.14 24.72 0.52
CA LYS A 20 15.33 25.41 1.82
C LYS A 20 14.05 25.56 2.66
N ASP A 21 13.04 24.73 2.46
CA ASP A 21 11.79 24.84 3.17
C ASP A 21 11.82 24.10 4.51
N LYS A 22 11.72 24.88 5.58
CA LYS A 22 11.72 24.40 6.97
C LYS A 22 10.64 23.36 7.30
N ASN A 23 9.55 23.28 6.53
CA ASN A 23 8.45 22.33 6.76
C ASN A 23 8.76 20.91 6.26
N LEU A 24 9.85 20.75 5.51
CA LEU A 24 10.33 19.46 5.01
C LEU A 24 11.51 18.92 5.83
N ILE A 25 11.94 19.65 6.84
CA ILE A 25 13.02 19.26 7.74
C ILE A 25 12.40 18.75 9.02
N ILE A 26 12.66 17.49 9.35
CA ILE A 26 12.22 16.85 10.58
C ILE A 26 13.47 16.46 11.37
N SER A 27 13.61 17.01 12.58
CA SER A 27 14.70 16.65 13.49
C SER A 27 14.22 15.52 14.40
N LEU A 28 14.70 14.33 14.14
CA LEU A 28 14.29 13.10 14.81
C LEU A 28 15.23 12.80 15.97
N ARG A 29 14.66 12.39 17.10
CA ARG A 29 15.36 11.71 18.21
C ARG A 29 14.93 10.26 18.22
N MET A 30 15.88 9.33 18.16
CA MET A 30 15.63 7.90 18.25
C MET A 30 15.24 7.54 19.68
N LEU A 31 14.07 6.93 19.85
CA LEU A 31 13.51 6.63 21.17
C LEU A 31 13.78 5.17 21.56
N LYS A 32 13.40 4.24 20.68
CA LYS A 32 13.43 2.81 20.99
C LYS A 32 13.67 1.99 19.74
N GLU A 33 14.57 1.03 19.86
CA GLU A 33 14.71 0.00 18.83
C GLU A 33 13.58 -1.02 18.93
N LYS A 34 12.94 -1.31 17.80
CA LYS A 34 11.89 -2.32 17.68
C LYS A 34 12.41 -3.63 17.11
N HIS A 35 13.32 -3.54 16.18
CA HIS A 35 13.89 -4.70 15.51
C HIS A 35 15.28 -4.40 14.96
N ARG A 36 16.17 -5.41 15.04
CA ARG A 36 17.47 -5.41 14.39
C ARG A 36 17.76 -6.80 13.88
N SER A 37 17.99 -6.95 12.60
CA SER A 37 18.44 -8.23 12.04
C SER A 37 19.20 -8.03 10.73
N GLY A 38 20.34 -8.71 10.60
CA GLY A 38 21.15 -8.65 9.39
C GLY A 38 21.51 -7.21 9.01
N ASN A 39 21.02 -6.76 7.87
CA ASN A 39 21.23 -5.42 7.35
C ASN A 39 20.06 -4.46 7.62
N LYS A 40 19.10 -4.82 8.48
CA LYS A 40 17.90 -4.03 8.77
C LYS A 40 17.87 -3.58 10.23
N GLN A 41 17.35 -2.37 10.45
CA GLN A 41 17.00 -1.86 11.77
C GLN A 41 15.67 -1.11 11.68
N ALA A 42 14.85 -1.23 12.72
CA ALA A 42 13.62 -0.46 12.87
C ALA A 42 13.59 0.25 14.22
N MET A 43 13.33 1.56 14.20
CA MET A 43 13.34 2.43 15.38
C MET A 43 12.00 3.18 15.48
N ILE A 44 11.57 3.45 16.71
CA ILE A 44 10.63 4.55 16.99
C ILE A 44 11.45 5.82 17.19
N ALA A 45 11.06 6.88 16.54
CA ALA A 45 11.65 8.20 16.71
C ALA A 45 10.57 9.26 16.94
N GLU A 46 10.95 10.40 17.51
CA GLU A 46 10.07 11.56 17.64
C GLU A 46 10.68 12.79 16.95
N ASP A 47 9.85 13.60 16.36
CA ASP A 47 10.26 14.95 15.95
C ASP A 47 10.47 15.81 17.19
N ILE A 48 11.70 16.26 17.41
CA ILE A 48 12.11 17.04 18.59
C ILE A 48 11.27 18.33 18.75
N ARG A 49 10.79 18.88 17.62
CA ARG A 49 10.03 20.13 17.62
C ARG A 49 8.57 19.95 17.97
N THR A 50 7.96 18.86 17.50
CA THR A 50 6.50 18.66 17.58
C THR A 50 6.10 17.54 18.53
N GLY A 51 7.03 16.69 18.97
CA GLY A 51 6.77 15.46 19.73
C GLY A 51 6.06 14.37 18.92
N LYS A 52 5.86 14.58 17.62
CA LYS A 52 5.20 13.58 16.76
C LYS A 52 6.10 12.38 16.58
N LYS A 53 5.56 11.19 16.85
CA LYS A 53 6.26 9.93 16.66
C LYS A 53 6.24 9.47 15.19
N TYR A 54 7.32 8.79 14.82
CA TYR A 54 7.54 8.18 13.50
C TYR A 54 8.14 6.80 13.67
N PHE A 55 7.91 5.95 12.68
CA PHE A 55 8.63 4.70 12.53
C PHE A 55 9.73 4.89 11.49
N VAL A 56 10.95 4.54 11.86
CA VAL A 56 12.16 4.72 11.04
C VAL A 56 12.69 3.36 10.65
N LYS A 57 12.62 3.04 9.36
CA LYS A 57 13.24 1.84 8.78
C LYS A 57 14.62 2.21 8.26
N VAL A 58 15.61 1.42 8.60
CA VAL A 58 16.99 1.59 8.14
C VAL A 58 17.42 0.31 7.45
N LEU A 59 17.91 0.44 6.24
CA LEU A 59 18.50 -0.64 5.47
C LEU A 59 19.95 -0.30 5.13
N PHE A 60 20.87 -1.20 5.49
CA PHE A 60 22.25 -1.12 5.03
C PHE A 60 22.33 -1.84 3.70
N CYS A 61 22.56 -1.12 2.64
CA CYS A 61 22.40 -1.67 1.30
C CYS A 61 23.71 -1.74 0.51
N THR A 62 23.81 -2.82 -0.24
CA THR A 62 24.54 -2.86 -1.50
C THR A 62 23.76 -2.05 -2.54
N ASP A 63 24.41 -1.65 -3.63
CA ASP A 63 23.77 -0.80 -4.68
C ASP A 63 22.48 -1.42 -5.25
N LEU A 64 22.35 -2.75 -5.24
CA LEU A 64 21.14 -3.46 -5.69
C LEU A 64 19.98 -3.36 -4.69
N GLU A 65 20.24 -3.45 -3.39
CA GLU A 65 19.23 -3.33 -2.34
C GLU A 65 18.70 -1.90 -2.22
N GLN A 66 19.55 -0.90 -2.50
CA GLN A 66 19.17 0.51 -2.51
C GLN A 66 17.99 0.77 -3.44
N VAL A 67 17.96 0.17 -4.62
CA VAL A 67 16.89 0.36 -5.60
C VAL A 67 15.52 -0.11 -5.09
N TYR A 68 15.48 -1.14 -4.23
CA TYR A 68 14.20 -1.61 -3.66
C TYR A 68 13.62 -0.62 -2.66
N VAL A 69 14.46 -0.15 -1.76
CA VAL A 69 14.02 0.76 -0.70
C VAL A 69 13.65 2.12 -1.26
N GLU A 70 14.32 2.55 -2.34
CA GLU A 70 13.88 3.72 -3.10
C GLU A 70 12.48 3.53 -3.70
N LYS A 71 12.15 2.32 -4.15
CA LYS A 71 10.79 2.00 -4.66
C LYS A 71 9.74 2.08 -3.56
N GLU A 72 9.96 1.46 -2.40
CA GLU A 72 9.06 1.58 -1.25
C GLU A 72 8.82 3.05 -0.90
N SER A 73 9.88 3.85 -0.85
CA SER A 73 9.80 5.27 -0.51
C SER A 73 8.98 6.09 -1.52
N LYS A 74 8.80 5.59 -2.75
CA LYS A 74 7.96 6.19 -3.79
C LYS A 74 6.48 5.84 -3.65
N VAL A 75 6.12 4.83 -2.85
CA VAL A 75 4.73 4.50 -2.52
C VAL A 75 4.15 5.58 -1.60
N GLN A 76 3.74 6.70 -2.18
CA GLN A 76 3.16 7.84 -1.45
C GLN A 76 1.64 7.80 -1.56
N LEU A 77 1.02 6.87 -0.85
CA LEU A 77 -0.43 6.71 -0.82
C LEU A 77 -1.05 7.46 0.38
N TYR A 78 -2.12 8.19 0.13
CA TYR A 78 -2.98 8.74 1.17
C TYR A 78 -4.22 7.86 1.30
N SER A 79 -4.15 6.93 2.24
CA SER A 79 -5.25 6.04 2.57
C SER A 79 -5.41 5.97 4.09
N PRO A 80 -6.64 5.96 4.63
CA PRO A 80 -6.83 5.70 6.06
C PRO A 80 -6.48 4.27 6.45
N TYR A 81 -6.36 3.34 5.48
CA TYR A 81 -6.15 1.90 5.71
C TYR A 81 -4.79 1.39 5.23
N VAL A 82 -3.94 2.26 4.72
CA VAL A 82 -2.57 1.94 4.34
C VAL A 82 -1.63 2.85 5.09
N ILE A 83 -0.51 2.30 5.55
CA ILE A 83 0.51 3.07 6.26
C ILE A 83 1.04 4.21 5.37
N ARG A 84 1.23 5.37 5.97
CA ARG A 84 1.80 6.50 5.24
C ARG A 84 3.31 6.42 5.25
N ILE A 85 3.91 6.39 4.06
CA ILE A 85 5.35 6.51 3.85
C ILE A 85 5.64 7.98 3.51
N TYR A 86 6.46 8.63 4.32
CA TYR A 86 6.83 10.04 4.11
C TYR A 86 7.95 10.21 3.10
N GLY A 87 8.67 9.13 2.80
CA GLY A 87 9.77 9.06 1.85
C GLY A 87 11.01 8.44 2.45
N GLY A 88 12.06 8.34 1.64
CA GLY A 88 13.34 7.77 2.04
C GLY A 88 14.50 8.68 1.65
N ILE A 89 15.60 8.56 2.34
CA ILE A 89 16.85 9.26 2.06
C ILE A 89 18.05 8.32 2.16
N LEU A 90 19.03 8.51 1.30
CA LEU A 90 20.32 7.82 1.37
C LEU A 90 21.28 8.61 2.24
N ASP A 91 21.78 8.00 3.31
CA ASP A 91 22.94 8.45 4.05
C ASP A 91 24.18 7.78 3.47
N GLU A 92 24.80 8.44 2.50
CA GLU A 92 25.97 7.92 1.77
C GLU A 92 27.17 7.64 2.68
N LYS A 93 27.34 8.48 3.74
CA LYS A 93 28.47 8.33 4.67
C LYS A 93 28.44 7.02 5.44
N LYS A 94 27.24 6.59 5.85
CA LYS A 94 27.04 5.34 6.59
C LYS A 94 26.52 4.21 5.68
N ARG A 95 26.36 4.44 4.37
CA ARG A 95 25.83 3.50 3.37
C ARG A 95 24.51 2.87 3.83
N ARG A 96 23.58 3.70 4.29
CA ARG A 96 22.28 3.28 4.77
C ARG A 96 21.15 4.08 4.13
N PHE A 97 20.08 3.41 3.82
CA PHE A 97 18.85 4.04 3.37
C PHE A 97 17.89 4.15 4.55
N ILE A 98 17.29 5.32 4.75
CA ILE A 98 16.45 5.64 5.90
C ILE A 98 15.08 6.02 5.37
N THR A 99 14.07 5.18 5.64
CA THR A 99 12.67 5.43 5.29
C THR A 99 11.91 5.92 6.51
N LEU A 100 11.22 7.05 6.36
CA LEU A 100 10.36 7.61 7.39
C LEU A 100 8.90 7.21 7.13
N VAL A 101 8.29 6.56 8.12
CA VAL A 101 6.96 5.97 8.04
C VAL A 101 6.07 6.47 9.18
N GLU A 102 4.77 6.49 8.98
CA GLU A 102 3.77 6.76 10.01
C GLU A 102 3.96 5.81 11.20
N TYR A 103 3.94 6.35 12.42
CA TYR A 103 3.91 5.53 13.63
C TYR A 103 2.47 5.29 14.07
N ILE A 104 2.12 4.03 14.23
CA ILE A 104 0.82 3.57 14.73
C ILE A 104 1.10 2.73 15.98
N GLU A 105 0.45 3.06 17.08
CA GLU A 105 0.61 2.39 18.38
C GLU A 105 -0.41 1.25 18.53
N GLU A 106 -0.49 0.39 17.53
CA GLU A 106 -1.38 -0.76 17.52
C GLU A 106 -0.58 -2.05 17.38
N ASN A 107 -1.20 -3.16 17.76
CA ASN A 107 -0.62 -4.48 17.54
C ASN A 107 -0.88 -4.95 16.10
N ASP A 108 -0.04 -5.85 15.62
CA ASP A 108 -0.37 -6.55 14.40
C ASP A 108 -1.56 -7.50 14.60
N LEU A 109 -2.21 -7.86 13.50
CA LEU A 109 -3.45 -8.64 13.54
C LEU A 109 -3.23 -10.05 14.12
N SER A 110 -2.03 -10.63 13.95
CA SER A 110 -1.68 -11.93 14.53
C SER A 110 -1.66 -11.85 16.06
N ASP A 111 -1.01 -10.84 16.60
CA ASP A 111 -0.89 -10.60 18.04
C ASP A 111 -2.24 -10.19 18.62
N LEU A 112 -2.99 -9.34 17.92
CA LEU A 112 -4.32 -8.90 18.34
C LEU A 112 -5.28 -10.09 18.49
N VAL A 113 -5.39 -10.93 17.48
CA VAL A 113 -6.34 -12.06 17.47
C VAL A 113 -5.96 -13.13 18.50
N ARG A 114 -4.67 -13.40 18.68
CA ARG A 114 -4.19 -14.49 19.53
C ARG A 114 -4.03 -14.10 20.99
N THR A 115 -3.57 -12.90 21.27
CA THR A 115 -3.08 -12.52 22.61
C THR A 115 -3.96 -11.47 23.25
N HIS A 116 -4.28 -10.40 22.55
CA HIS A 116 -5.02 -9.26 23.13
C HIS A 116 -6.53 -9.41 23.01
N GLY A 117 -6.99 -10.10 21.97
CA GLY A 117 -8.40 -10.30 21.68
C GLY A 117 -9.09 -9.08 21.06
N LEU A 118 -10.13 -9.37 20.30
CA LEU A 118 -10.98 -8.36 19.69
C LEU A 118 -11.97 -7.80 20.74
N ALA A 119 -12.34 -6.55 20.63
CA ALA A 119 -13.34 -5.92 21.49
C ALA A 119 -14.69 -6.63 21.37
N GLY A 120 -15.41 -6.64 22.48
CA GLY A 120 -16.71 -7.29 22.59
C GLY A 120 -16.72 -8.48 23.55
N SER A 121 -17.81 -8.57 24.33
CA SER A 121 -18.03 -9.60 25.34
C SER A 121 -18.67 -10.86 24.73
N THR A 122 -19.41 -10.67 23.64
CA THR A 122 -20.17 -11.72 22.97
C THR A 122 -19.55 -12.06 21.60
N TRP A 123 -19.85 -13.26 21.10
CA TRP A 123 -19.50 -13.67 19.75
C TRP A 123 -19.99 -12.66 18.69
N ASN A 124 -21.23 -12.19 18.84
CA ASN A 124 -21.81 -11.23 17.89
C ASN A 124 -21.08 -9.88 17.86
N GLU A 125 -20.61 -9.38 19.02
CA GLU A 125 -19.83 -8.15 19.07
C GLU A 125 -18.47 -8.33 18.42
N LYS A 126 -17.77 -9.42 18.72
CA LYS A 126 -16.49 -9.76 18.07
C LYS A 126 -16.64 -9.91 16.56
N MET A 127 -17.72 -10.53 16.10
CA MET A 127 -17.99 -10.65 14.66
C MET A 127 -18.21 -9.29 13.98
N LYS A 128 -18.86 -8.33 14.66
CA LYS A 128 -18.96 -6.96 14.12
C LYS A 128 -17.59 -6.32 13.93
N VAL A 129 -16.68 -6.50 14.89
CA VAL A 129 -15.31 -6.01 14.79
C VAL A 129 -14.58 -6.71 13.65
N CYS A 130 -14.68 -8.04 13.54
CA CYS A 130 -14.09 -8.78 12.41
C CYS A 130 -14.57 -8.24 11.05
N HIS A 131 -15.88 -8.01 10.90
CA HIS A 131 -16.45 -7.46 9.67
C HIS A 131 -15.88 -6.05 9.35
N THR A 132 -15.72 -5.22 10.40
CA THR A 132 -15.14 -3.88 10.26
C THR A 132 -13.68 -3.95 9.79
N ILE A 133 -12.87 -4.78 10.44
CA ILE A 133 -11.47 -4.99 10.08
C ILE A 133 -11.35 -5.57 8.67
N ALA A 134 -12.13 -6.61 8.35
CA ALA A 134 -12.13 -7.25 7.03
C ALA A 134 -12.40 -6.24 5.91
N LEU A 135 -13.46 -5.44 6.05
CA LEU A 135 -13.84 -4.46 5.04
C LEU A 135 -12.78 -3.36 4.89
N LYS A 136 -12.19 -2.89 6.01
CA LYS A 136 -11.09 -1.91 5.98
C LYS A 136 -9.82 -2.45 5.31
N ILE A 137 -9.50 -3.74 5.51
CA ILE A 137 -8.41 -4.41 4.79
C ILE A 137 -8.67 -4.41 3.28
N LEU A 138 -9.87 -4.83 2.86
CA LEU A 138 -10.24 -4.89 1.44
C LEU A 138 -10.18 -3.50 0.79
N TYR A 139 -10.66 -2.46 1.46
CA TYR A 139 -10.50 -1.08 0.97
C TYR A 139 -9.05 -0.61 0.92
N GLY A 140 -8.23 -1.00 1.91
CA GLY A 140 -6.79 -0.72 1.87
C GLY A 140 -6.13 -1.32 0.65
N ILE A 141 -6.53 -2.55 0.30
CA ILE A 141 -6.05 -3.24 -0.91
C ILE A 141 -6.51 -2.52 -2.18
N ASP A 142 -7.80 -2.14 -2.29
CA ASP A 142 -8.27 -1.35 -3.45
C ASP A 142 -7.51 -0.03 -3.58
N HIS A 143 -7.19 0.62 -2.46
CA HIS A 143 -6.48 1.90 -2.49
C HIS A 143 -5.08 1.77 -3.08
N TYR A 144 -4.26 0.80 -2.65
CA TYR A 144 -2.92 0.69 -3.21
C TYR A 144 -2.91 0.07 -4.61
N MET A 145 -3.82 -0.87 -4.91
CA MET A 145 -3.96 -1.44 -6.26
C MET A 145 -4.41 -0.39 -7.28
N SER A 146 -5.20 0.58 -6.85
CA SER A 146 -5.71 1.66 -7.69
C SER A 146 -4.76 2.83 -7.84
N MET A 147 -3.61 2.81 -7.18
CA MET A 147 -2.65 3.91 -7.21
C MET A 147 -2.14 4.18 -8.63
N TYR A 148 -1.95 3.13 -9.42
CA TYR A 148 -1.53 3.21 -10.81
C TYR A 148 -2.55 2.50 -11.70
N TRP A 149 -3.12 3.20 -12.68
CA TRP A 149 -4.20 2.69 -13.52
C TRP A 149 -3.82 1.47 -14.37
N GLN A 150 -2.65 1.49 -15.00
CA GLN A 150 -2.22 0.44 -15.92
C GLN A 150 -1.41 -0.66 -15.24
N ASP A 151 -0.99 -0.42 -14.02
CA ASP A 151 -0.04 -1.28 -13.34
C ASP A 151 -0.26 -1.24 -11.84
N PRO A 152 -1.17 -2.07 -11.36
CA PRO A 152 -1.55 -2.08 -9.97
C PRO A 152 -0.34 -2.40 -9.10
N ILE A 153 -0.21 -1.67 -7.98
CA ILE A 153 0.70 -2.07 -6.92
C ILE A 153 0.24 -3.43 -6.39
N VAL A 154 1.18 -4.35 -6.25
CA VAL A 154 0.98 -5.65 -5.61
C VAL A 154 1.90 -5.71 -4.39
N HIS A 155 1.32 -5.97 -3.23
CA HIS A 155 2.02 -5.99 -1.94
C HIS A 155 2.95 -7.20 -1.84
N ARG A 156 2.46 -8.39 -2.23
CA ARG A 156 3.18 -9.66 -2.32
C ARG A 156 3.51 -10.35 -0.98
N ASP A 157 3.30 -9.69 0.14
CA ASP A 157 3.52 -10.26 1.49
C ASP A 157 2.38 -9.88 2.45
N LEU A 158 1.12 -9.94 1.96
CA LEU A 158 -0.03 -9.77 2.83
C LEU A 158 -0.16 -10.96 3.77
N LYS A 159 -0.14 -10.64 5.08
CA LYS A 159 -0.30 -11.59 6.19
C LYS A 159 -0.74 -10.84 7.45
N PRO A 160 -1.23 -11.53 8.49
CA PRO A 160 -1.68 -10.88 9.71
C PRO A 160 -0.63 -9.98 10.37
N GLU A 161 0.66 -10.35 10.32
CA GLU A 161 1.78 -9.57 10.88
C GLU A 161 2.02 -8.25 10.13
N ASN A 162 1.53 -8.13 8.89
CA ASN A 162 1.65 -6.92 8.07
C ASN A 162 0.36 -6.07 8.07
N ILE A 163 -0.50 -6.25 9.07
CA ILE A 163 -1.72 -5.47 9.27
C ILE A 163 -1.78 -5.05 10.73
N LEU A 164 -1.72 -3.75 11.01
CA LEU A 164 -1.97 -3.22 12.35
C LEU A 164 -3.46 -2.98 12.54
N ALA A 165 -3.98 -3.33 13.71
CA ALA A 165 -5.39 -3.08 14.04
C ALA A 165 -5.60 -2.82 15.52
N SER A 166 -6.52 -1.88 15.82
CA SER A 166 -7.03 -1.69 17.19
C SER A 166 -8.04 -2.79 17.57
N PRO A 167 -8.19 -3.10 18.87
CA PRO A 167 -9.13 -4.11 19.35
C PRO A 167 -10.58 -3.91 18.90
N ASP A 168 -11.01 -2.66 18.71
CA ASP A 168 -12.35 -2.28 18.24
C ASP A 168 -12.48 -2.17 16.71
N GLY A 169 -11.37 -2.34 15.99
CA GLY A 169 -11.30 -2.21 14.53
C GLY A 169 -11.40 -0.77 14.02
N GLU A 170 -11.32 0.25 14.91
CA GLU A 170 -11.34 1.66 14.46
C GLU A 170 -10.08 2.02 13.68
N THR A 171 -8.93 1.57 14.12
CA THR A 171 -7.67 1.67 13.39
C THR A 171 -7.38 0.37 12.65
N VAL A 172 -7.15 0.44 11.35
CA VAL A 172 -6.61 -0.67 10.54
C VAL A 172 -5.63 -0.09 9.54
N LYS A 173 -4.43 -0.64 9.47
CA LYS A 173 -3.38 -0.19 8.56
C LYS A 173 -2.63 -1.37 7.94
N ILE A 174 -2.62 -1.47 6.63
CA ILE A 174 -1.71 -2.36 5.90
C ILE A 174 -0.32 -1.72 5.93
N ILE A 175 0.68 -2.49 6.34
CA ILE A 175 2.07 -2.04 6.52
C ILE A 175 3.03 -2.90 5.69
N ASP A 176 4.28 -2.49 5.65
CA ASP A 176 5.42 -3.25 5.11
C ASP A 176 5.38 -3.49 3.59
N PHE A 177 5.58 -2.42 2.83
CA PHE A 177 5.66 -2.43 1.37
C PHE A 177 7.09 -2.76 0.85
N ASP A 178 7.91 -3.47 1.62
CA ASP A 178 9.30 -3.82 1.24
C ASP A 178 9.39 -4.62 -0.07
N TRP A 179 8.37 -5.43 -0.36
CA TRP A 179 8.32 -6.32 -1.51
C TRP A 179 7.43 -5.82 -2.65
N VAL A 180 6.97 -4.59 -2.55
CA VAL A 180 6.05 -4.03 -3.52
C VAL A 180 6.56 -4.17 -4.95
N HIS A 181 5.68 -4.62 -5.84
CA HIS A 181 5.93 -4.59 -7.26
C HIS A 181 5.46 -3.25 -7.81
N LEU A 182 6.39 -2.46 -8.29
CA LEU A 182 6.15 -1.31 -9.15
C LEU A 182 6.69 -1.67 -10.52
N HIS A 183 5.89 -1.54 -11.56
CA HIS A 183 6.25 -1.95 -12.92
C HIS A 183 7.29 -1.01 -13.55
N ASP A 184 8.39 -0.85 -12.94
CA ASP A 184 9.49 -0.15 -13.58
C ASP A 184 10.71 -1.04 -13.66
N SER A 185 11.08 -1.33 -14.93
CA SER A 185 12.43 -1.59 -15.36
C SER A 185 13.14 -2.90 -15.01
N ASN A 186 14.12 -3.16 -15.80
CA ASN A 186 15.23 -4.10 -15.80
C ASN A 186 15.77 -4.59 -14.43
N VAL A 187 15.59 -3.83 -13.35
CA VAL A 187 16.01 -4.21 -12.00
C VAL A 187 15.14 -5.33 -11.43
N THR A 188 13.85 -5.36 -11.76
CA THR A 188 12.93 -6.45 -11.38
C THR A 188 13.41 -7.80 -11.91
N VAL A 189 14.13 -7.83 -13.03
CA VAL A 189 14.66 -9.07 -13.63
C VAL A 189 15.81 -9.68 -12.82
N MET A 190 16.73 -8.88 -12.29
CA MET A 190 17.89 -9.38 -11.55
C MET A 190 17.56 -9.89 -10.15
N LEU A 191 16.58 -9.31 -9.51
CA LEU A 191 16.17 -9.63 -8.13
C LEU A 191 15.02 -10.66 -8.08
N ARG A 192 14.62 -11.19 -9.22
CA ARG A 192 13.54 -12.18 -9.44
C ARG A 192 13.88 -13.58 -8.94
N ARG A 193 15.09 -13.87 -8.49
CA ARG A 193 15.51 -15.22 -8.08
C ARG A 193 15.14 -15.60 -6.65
N GLU A 194 14.65 -14.66 -5.84
CA GLU A 194 14.26 -14.94 -4.47
C GLU A 194 12.77 -15.27 -4.39
N GLN A 195 12.46 -16.33 -3.67
CA GLN A 195 11.08 -16.66 -3.26
C GLN A 195 10.55 -15.50 -2.42
N LYS A 196 9.41 -14.92 -2.83
CA LYS A 196 8.86 -13.72 -2.21
C LYS A 196 7.49 -14.00 -1.63
N GLY A 197 7.28 -13.47 -0.43
CA GLY A 197 6.08 -13.69 0.36
C GLY A 197 6.33 -14.69 1.49
N THR A 198 5.31 -14.90 2.28
CA THR A 198 5.35 -15.81 3.44
C THR A 198 4.66 -17.11 3.08
N PRO A 199 5.32 -18.28 3.26
CA PRO A 199 4.66 -19.59 3.10
C PRO A 199 3.36 -19.66 3.90
N GLY A 200 2.31 -20.18 3.28
CA GLY A 200 0.99 -20.26 3.88
C GLY A 200 0.11 -19.03 3.66
N TYR A 201 0.63 -17.97 3.02
CA TYR A 201 -0.14 -16.79 2.61
C TYR A 201 0.05 -16.39 1.15
N ALA A 202 1.24 -16.59 0.59
CA ALA A 202 1.49 -16.30 -0.82
C ALA A 202 0.81 -17.33 -1.74
N ASP A 203 0.29 -16.94 -2.89
CA ASP A 203 -0.26 -17.91 -3.86
C ASP A 203 0.85 -18.86 -4.35
N PRO A 204 0.75 -20.18 -4.09
CA PRO A 204 1.85 -21.11 -4.35
C PRO A 204 2.23 -21.20 -5.83
N ARG A 205 1.30 -20.94 -6.75
CA ARG A 205 1.55 -20.92 -8.19
C ARG A 205 2.55 -19.85 -8.59
N TYR A 206 2.60 -18.76 -7.86
CA TYR A 206 3.51 -17.65 -8.13
C TYR A 206 4.78 -17.68 -7.27
N TRP A 207 4.87 -18.61 -6.33
CA TRP A 207 5.99 -18.72 -5.41
C TRP A 207 7.35 -18.80 -6.12
N ASN A 208 7.41 -19.57 -7.19
CA ASN A 208 8.60 -19.77 -8.02
C ASN A 208 8.53 -19.05 -9.37
N SER A 209 7.53 -18.18 -9.58
CA SER A 209 7.34 -17.50 -10.85
C SER A 209 7.86 -16.06 -10.80
N TYR A 210 8.19 -15.55 -11.97
CA TYR A 210 8.53 -14.12 -12.16
C TYR A 210 7.29 -13.26 -12.45
N ILE A 211 6.13 -13.87 -12.46
CA ILE A 211 4.86 -13.20 -12.74
C ILE A 211 4.41 -12.53 -11.45
N CYS A 212 3.99 -11.27 -11.57
CA CYS A 212 3.36 -10.53 -10.49
C CYS A 212 1.98 -10.05 -10.97
N ARG A 213 0.93 -10.43 -10.27
CA ARG A 213 -0.45 -10.10 -10.60
C ARG A 213 -1.21 -9.66 -9.36
N LYS A 214 -2.18 -8.77 -9.52
CA LYS A 214 -3.03 -8.27 -8.43
C LYS A 214 -3.82 -9.39 -7.72
N GLU A 215 -4.16 -10.45 -8.45
CA GLU A 215 -4.88 -11.62 -7.93
C GLU A 215 -4.10 -12.39 -6.86
N MET A 216 -2.76 -12.19 -6.78
CA MET A 216 -1.94 -12.76 -5.70
C MET A 216 -2.31 -12.17 -4.33
N ASP A 217 -2.53 -10.87 -4.27
CA ASP A 217 -2.92 -10.22 -3.02
C ASP A 217 -4.37 -10.55 -2.64
N ILE A 218 -5.24 -10.84 -3.61
CA ILE A 218 -6.61 -11.34 -3.34
C ILE A 218 -6.56 -12.68 -2.64
N TYR A 219 -5.70 -13.60 -3.12
CA TYR A 219 -5.48 -14.89 -2.46
C TYR A 219 -4.98 -14.73 -1.03
N SER A 220 -3.92 -13.93 -0.85
CA SER A 220 -3.34 -13.65 0.46
C SER A 220 -4.36 -13.02 1.41
N ALA A 221 -5.17 -12.08 0.91
CA ALA A 221 -6.24 -11.46 1.67
C ALA A 221 -7.31 -12.48 2.11
N GLY A 222 -7.67 -13.45 1.26
CA GLY A 222 -8.58 -14.54 1.62
C GLY A 222 -8.07 -15.34 2.83
N LEU A 223 -6.78 -15.67 2.86
CA LEU A 223 -6.15 -16.36 3.99
C LEU A 223 -6.03 -15.49 5.24
N VAL A 224 -5.82 -14.18 5.08
CA VAL A 224 -5.88 -13.20 6.20
C VAL A 224 -7.28 -13.14 6.78
N LEU A 225 -8.32 -13.09 5.95
CA LEU A 225 -9.71 -13.12 6.42
C LEU A 225 -10.05 -14.45 7.10
N TYR A 226 -9.59 -15.59 6.55
CA TYR A 226 -9.73 -16.87 7.24
C TYR A 226 -9.13 -16.81 8.66
N PHE A 227 -7.90 -16.28 8.80
CA PHE A 227 -7.25 -16.11 10.10
C PHE A 227 -8.04 -15.18 11.02
N LEU A 228 -8.49 -14.02 10.52
CA LEU A 228 -9.26 -13.05 11.29
C LEU A 228 -10.53 -13.66 11.90
N TYR A 229 -11.26 -14.46 11.12
CA TYR A 229 -12.53 -15.06 11.55
C TYR A 229 -12.38 -16.33 12.40
N THR A 230 -11.29 -17.07 12.23
CA THR A 230 -11.09 -18.36 12.91
C THR A 230 -10.05 -18.35 14.02
N GLY A 231 -9.16 -17.34 14.04
CA GLY A 231 -7.99 -17.31 14.90
C GLY A 231 -6.91 -18.33 14.55
N ARG A 232 -7.04 -19.02 13.39
CA ARG A 232 -6.15 -20.10 12.97
C ARG A 232 -5.51 -19.81 11.63
N HIS A 233 -4.25 -20.18 11.46
CA HIS A 233 -3.65 -20.20 10.13
C HIS A 233 -4.33 -21.29 9.28
N HIS A 234 -4.56 -21.00 8.01
CA HIS A 234 -5.16 -21.96 7.10
C HIS A 234 -4.24 -23.16 6.86
N PHE A 235 -2.94 -22.92 6.70
CA PHE A 235 -1.90 -23.94 6.59
C PHE A 235 -1.01 -23.88 7.82
N TYR A 236 -0.97 -24.96 8.58
CA TYR A 236 -0.22 -25.02 9.82
C TYR A 236 0.59 -26.32 9.94
N GLY A 237 1.86 -26.18 10.34
CA GLY A 237 2.77 -27.31 10.46
C GLY A 237 3.46 -27.70 9.15
N ASN A 238 4.54 -28.47 9.28
CA ASN A 238 5.43 -28.77 8.14
C ASN A 238 4.73 -29.56 7.02
N GLU A 239 3.88 -30.52 7.35
CA GLU A 239 3.21 -31.35 6.35
C GLU A 239 2.22 -30.54 5.51
N GLU A 240 1.38 -29.71 6.15
CA GLU A 240 0.43 -28.86 5.44
C GLU A 240 1.13 -27.80 4.59
N LEU A 241 2.21 -27.19 5.11
CA LEU A 241 3.00 -26.25 4.34
C LEU A 241 3.70 -26.89 3.15
N GLN A 242 4.17 -28.15 3.29
CA GLN A 242 4.74 -28.87 2.14
C GLN A 242 3.69 -29.13 1.06
N ARG A 243 2.49 -29.58 1.42
CA ARG A 243 1.38 -29.77 0.47
C ARG A 243 0.98 -28.47 -0.20
N TYR A 244 0.86 -27.41 0.58
CA TYR A 244 0.62 -26.05 0.06
C TYR A 244 1.69 -25.62 -0.95
N MET A 245 2.97 -25.85 -0.64
CA MET A 245 4.10 -25.45 -1.50
C MET A 245 4.14 -26.20 -2.84
N VAL A 246 3.57 -27.40 -2.91
CA VAL A 246 3.41 -28.14 -4.17
C VAL A 246 2.42 -27.45 -5.11
N GLY A 247 1.45 -26.67 -4.55
CA GLY A 247 0.46 -25.94 -5.33
C GLY A 247 -0.61 -26.83 -5.96
N ASP A 248 -0.92 -27.97 -5.31
CA ASP A 248 -2.04 -28.83 -5.68
C ASP A 248 -3.40 -28.22 -5.26
N ASP A 249 -4.50 -28.94 -5.47
CA ASP A 249 -5.84 -28.48 -5.12
C ASP A 249 -5.98 -28.10 -3.64
N TYR A 250 -5.25 -28.77 -2.78
CA TYR A 250 -5.24 -28.51 -1.34
C TYR A 250 -4.92 -27.03 -0.99
N ALA A 251 -4.09 -26.39 -1.78
CA ALA A 251 -3.73 -24.98 -1.56
C ALA A 251 -4.87 -23.99 -1.87
N TYR A 252 -5.92 -24.46 -2.57
CA TYR A 252 -7.03 -23.65 -3.05
C TYR A 252 -8.38 -24.05 -2.44
N GLU A 253 -8.40 -25.03 -1.54
CA GLU A 253 -9.59 -25.46 -0.83
C GLU A 253 -9.73 -24.72 0.49
N LEU A 254 -10.92 -24.17 0.76
CA LEU A 254 -11.22 -23.52 2.04
C LEU A 254 -11.45 -24.58 3.12
N LYS A 255 -10.67 -24.54 4.18
CA LYS A 255 -10.91 -25.34 5.38
C LYS A 255 -12.14 -24.87 6.13
N ASP A 256 -12.70 -25.73 6.97
CA ASP A 256 -13.88 -25.44 7.76
C ASP A 256 -13.68 -24.20 8.66
N MET A 257 -14.73 -23.39 8.72
CA MET A 257 -14.84 -22.17 9.52
C MET A 257 -16.06 -22.29 10.46
N PRO A 258 -15.93 -23.01 11.59
CA PRO A 258 -17.04 -23.22 12.49
C PRO A 258 -17.62 -21.90 13.02
N GLY A 259 -18.95 -21.81 13.00
CA GLY A 259 -19.66 -20.60 13.45
C GLY A 259 -19.72 -19.44 12.43
N ILE A 260 -19.16 -19.64 11.25
CA ILE A 260 -19.24 -18.67 10.15
C ILE A 260 -20.30 -19.13 9.14
N ASP A 261 -21.13 -18.20 8.69
CA ASP A 261 -22.22 -18.44 7.74
C ASP A 261 -21.71 -18.73 6.33
N GLU A 262 -22.48 -19.54 5.62
CA GLU A 262 -22.14 -20.01 4.28
C GLU A 262 -21.91 -18.88 3.24
N PRO A 263 -22.63 -17.74 3.23
CA PRO A 263 -22.32 -16.67 2.32
C PRO A 263 -20.89 -16.11 2.50
N LEU A 264 -20.46 -15.90 3.74
CA LEU A 264 -19.11 -15.42 4.03
C LEU A 264 -18.03 -16.45 3.67
N LYS A 265 -18.29 -17.74 3.97
CA LYS A 265 -17.39 -18.83 3.55
C LYS A 265 -17.21 -18.85 2.03
N ARG A 266 -18.31 -18.71 1.25
CA ARG A 266 -18.23 -18.65 -0.21
C ARG A 266 -17.38 -17.48 -0.73
N ILE A 267 -17.49 -16.31 -0.12
CA ILE A 267 -16.64 -15.15 -0.49
C ILE A 267 -15.16 -15.50 -0.26
N ILE A 268 -14.81 -16.02 0.93
CA ILE A 268 -13.42 -16.35 1.26
C ILE A 268 -12.93 -17.52 0.38
N ALA A 269 -13.75 -18.55 0.15
CA ALA A 269 -13.42 -19.67 -0.74
C ALA A 269 -13.08 -19.17 -2.16
N LYS A 270 -13.91 -18.28 -2.71
CA LYS A 270 -13.65 -17.69 -4.04
C LYS A 270 -12.39 -16.81 -4.06
N MET A 271 -12.03 -16.17 -2.95
CA MET A 271 -10.76 -15.41 -2.86
C MET A 271 -9.53 -16.32 -2.96
N ILE A 272 -9.57 -17.50 -2.37
CA ILE A 272 -8.44 -18.45 -2.37
C ILE A 272 -8.52 -19.51 -3.48
N ALA A 273 -9.57 -19.51 -4.28
CA ALA A 273 -9.74 -20.44 -5.39
C ALA A 273 -8.61 -20.35 -6.44
N ARG A 274 -8.55 -21.33 -7.35
CA ARG A 274 -7.67 -21.25 -8.53
C ARG A 274 -7.98 -19.99 -9.34
N GLU A 275 -7.00 -19.47 -10.08
CA GLU A 275 -7.11 -18.18 -10.77
C GLU A 275 -8.34 -18.07 -11.67
N GLU A 276 -8.70 -19.16 -12.32
CA GLU A 276 -9.82 -19.23 -13.25
C GLU A 276 -11.18 -19.03 -12.56
N GLU A 277 -11.27 -19.36 -11.27
CA GLU A 277 -12.48 -19.26 -10.44
C GLU A 277 -12.42 -18.10 -9.44
N ARG A 278 -11.23 -17.54 -9.24
CA ARG A 278 -10.99 -16.45 -8.30
C ARG A 278 -11.59 -15.14 -8.78
N TYR A 279 -11.81 -14.22 -7.87
CA TYR A 279 -12.08 -12.84 -8.20
C TYR A 279 -10.95 -12.23 -9.05
N GLY A 280 -11.30 -11.58 -10.15
CA GLY A 280 -10.35 -10.89 -11.02
C GLY A 280 -10.01 -9.47 -10.54
N ASP A 281 -10.83 -8.90 -9.65
CA ASP A 281 -10.61 -7.57 -9.09
C ASP A 281 -11.05 -7.52 -7.62
N ILE A 282 -10.29 -6.80 -6.79
CA ILE A 282 -10.61 -6.65 -5.35
C ILE A 282 -11.96 -5.98 -5.12
N ARG A 283 -12.44 -5.16 -6.08
CA ARG A 283 -13.74 -4.49 -5.99
C ARG A 283 -14.90 -5.45 -6.10
N GLU A 284 -14.74 -6.56 -6.80
CA GLU A 284 -15.74 -7.63 -6.82
C GLU A 284 -15.87 -8.26 -5.43
N VAL A 285 -14.73 -8.49 -4.74
CA VAL A 285 -14.72 -8.97 -3.35
C VAL A 285 -15.41 -7.97 -2.43
N ILE A 286 -15.10 -6.67 -2.57
CA ILE A 286 -15.73 -5.61 -1.78
C ILE A 286 -17.23 -5.58 -2.01
N ALA A 287 -17.69 -5.68 -3.25
CA ALA A 287 -19.11 -5.65 -3.58
C ALA A 287 -19.86 -6.83 -2.95
N ASP A 288 -19.32 -8.04 -3.04
CA ASP A 288 -19.92 -9.24 -2.44
C ASP A 288 -19.91 -9.15 -0.91
N MET A 289 -18.80 -8.66 -0.30
CA MET A 289 -18.71 -8.46 1.14
C MET A 289 -19.71 -7.41 1.65
N GLU A 290 -19.85 -6.28 0.96
CA GLU A 290 -20.83 -5.26 1.32
C GLU A 290 -22.26 -5.76 1.18
N ALA A 291 -22.57 -6.50 0.09
CA ALA A 291 -23.90 -7.08 -0.11
C ALA A 291 -24.25 -8.03 1.03
N TYR A 292 -23.33 -8.93 1.41
CA TYR A 292 -23.48 -9.82 2.54
C TYR A 292 -23.70 -9.05 3.86
N LEU A 293 -22.87 -8.04 4.16
CA LEU A 293 -22.98 -7.26 5.39
C LEU A 293 -24.28 -6.43 5.46
N LYS A 294 -24.77 -5.94 4.34
CA LYS A 294 -26.06 -5.25 4.22
C LYS A 294 -27.21 -6.22 4.50
N GLU A 295 -27.16 -7.42 3.93
CA GLU A 295 -28.19 -8.46 4.12
C GLU A 295 -28.34 -8.86 5.58
N ILE A 296 -27.23 -9.07 6.30
CA ILE A 296 -27.25 -9.43 7.72
C ILE A 296 -27.38 -8.21 8.67
N GLY A 297 -27.53 -6.99 8.14
CA GLY A 297 -27.66 -5.76 8.95
C GLY A 297 -26.41 -5.39 9.75
N ARG A 298 -25.23 -5.77 9.30
CA ARG A 298 -23.94 -5.55 10.01
C ARG A 298 -22.96 -4.68 9.25
N MET A 299 -23.43 -3.87 8.32
CA MET A 299 -22.58 -2.95 7.56
C MET A 299 -21.91 -1.95 8.53
N PRO A 300 -20.56 -1.88 8.60
CA PRO A 300 -19.86 -0.93 9.46
C PRO A 300 -20.15 0.52 9.05
N LYS A 301 -20.14 1.43 10.02
CA LYS A 301 -20.11 2.86 9.75
C LYS A 301 -18.68 3.22 9.33
N LEU A 302 -18.43 3.26 8.05
CA LEU A 302 -17.15 3.73 7.52
C LEU A 302 -17.19 5.25 7.37
N PRO A 303 -16.03 5.93 7.45
CA PRO A 303 -15.95 7.36 7.15
C PRO A 303 -16.56 7.64 5.77
N GLU A 304 -17.34 8.73 5.66
CA GLU A 304 -18.01 9.12 4.39
C GLU A 304 -17.06 9.22 3.19
N LEU A 305 -15.79 9.50 3.45
CA LEU A 305 -14.71 9.57 2.45
C LEU A 305 -14.53 8.29 1.61
N LEU A 306 -15.09 7.16 2.05
CA LEU A 306 -14.88 5.85 1.44
C LEU A 306 -16.15 5.26 0.82
N ARG A 307 -17.31 5.89 1.04
CA ARG A 307 -18.53 5.47 0.40
C ARG A 307 -18.52 5.89 -1.06
N GLU A 308 -18.25 4.94 -1.94
CA GLU A 308 -18.39 5.16 -3.40
C GLU A 308 -19.81 5.53 -3.84
N GLU A 309 -20.80 5.43 -2.98
CA GLU A 309 -22.22 5.60 -3.30
C GLU A 309 -22.61 7.03 -3.70
N ASN A 310 -21.77 8.03 -3.47
CA ASN A 310 -22.08 9.37 -3.97
C ASN A 310 -21.43 9.61 -5.34
N THR A 311 -22.10 9.14 -6.40
CA THR A 311 -21.84 9.57 -7.78
C THR A 311 -21.89 11.11 -7.93
N ARG A 312 -22.42 11.83 -6.92
CA ARG A 312 -22.47 13.29 -6.84
C ARG A 312 -21.19 13.95 -6.33
N ASP A 313 -20.25 13.20 -5.73
CA ASP A 313 -19.01 13.75 -5.19
C ASP A 313 -17.79 13.37 -6.05
N THR A 314 -17.85 13.73 -7.31
CA THR A 314 -16.73 13.63 -8.24
C THR A 314 -16.17 15.00 -8.57
N ILE A 315 -14.85 15.07 -8.76
CA ILE A 315 -14.18 16.24 -9.31
C ILE A 315 -13.93 15.98 -10.80
N ARG A 316 -14.37 16.90 -11.64
CA ARG A 316 -13.90 16.95 -13.03
C ARG A 316 -12.54 17.64 -13.03
N PHE A 317 -11.51 16.89 -13.36
CA PHE A 317 -10.13 17.36 -13.39
C PHE A 317 -9.67 17.50 -14.84
N SER A 318 -9.45 18.71 -15.28
CA SER A 318 -9.00 18.99 -16.66
C SER A 318 -7.55 19.40 -16.66
N TYR A 319 -6.75 18.75 -17.46
CA TYR A 319 -5.34 19.07 -17.67
C TYR A 319 -4.96 18.90 -19.15
N LYS A 320 -3.82 19.47 -19.49
CA LYS A 320 -3.26 19.42 -20.84
C LYS A 320 -1.86 18.85 -20.78
N VAL A 321 -1.50 18.00 -21.72
CA VAL A 321 -0.16 17.46 -21.89
C VAL A 321 0.28 17.80 -23.31
N GLY A 322 1.23 18.69 -23.46
CA GLY A 322 1.54 19.31 -24.75
C GLY A 322 0.25 19.94 -25.33
N ASP A 323 -0.20 19.51 -26.51
CA ASP A 323 -1.42 20.01 -27.15
C ASP A 323 -2.68 19.20 -26.84
N VAL A 324 -2.56 18.08 -26.14
CA VAL A 324 -3.69 17.17 -25.87
C VAL A 324 -4.36 17.50 -24.55
N LYS A 325 -5.68 17.75 -24.58
CA LYS A 325 -6.51 18.01 -23.39
C LYS A 325 -7.19 16.75 -22.89
N TYR A 326 -7.15 16.56 -21.58
CA TYR A 326 -7.80 15.47 -20.83
C TYR A 326 -8.78 16.06 -19.82
N SER A 327 -9.88 15.37 -19.54
CA SER A 327 -10.89 15.86 -18.58
C SER A 327 -11.57 14.69 -17.84
N PRO A 328 -10.83 13.83 -17.15
CA PRO A 328 -11.42 12.73 -16.40
C PRO A 328 -12.26 13.20 -15.20
N TYR A 329 -13.15 12.31 -14.76
CA TYR A 329 -13.83 12.44 -13.48
C TYR A 329 -13.03 11.68 -12.41
N VAL A 330 -12.74 12.35 -11.30
CA VAL A 330 -11.89 11.80 -10.23
C VAL A 330 -12.71 11.59 -8.97
N LYS A 331 -12.82 10.35 -8.58
CA LYS A 331 -13.35 9.96 -7.27
C LYS A 331 -12.28 10.12 -6.21
N ASN A 332 -12.70 10.14 -4.93
CA ASN A 332 -11.78 10.20 -3.82
C ASN A 332 -10.79 9.02 -3.83
N TYR A 333 -9.53 9.29 -3.50
CA TYR A 333 -8.41 8.33 -3.55
C TYR A 333 -8.12 7.68 -4.92
N ARG A 334 -8.69 8.18 -6.00
CA ARG A 334 -8.35 7.74 -7.36
C ARG A 334 -7.18 8.54 -7.91
N PHE A 335 -6.32 7.84 -8.64
CA PHE A 335 -5.13 8.38 -9.28
C PHE A 335 -5.36 8.55 -10.79
N ILE A 336 -4.81 9.62 -11.32
CA ILE A 336 -4.71 9.87 -12.76
C ILE A 336 -3.23 9.83 -13.10
N PRO A 337 -2.71 8.73 -13.65
CA PRO A 337 -1.33 8.67 -14.08
C PRO A 337 -1.12 9.50 -15.34
N ILE A 338 0.00 10.18 -15.41
CA ILE A 338 0.48 10.85 -16.61
C ILE A 338 1.65 10.03 -17.16
N GLU A 339 1.46 9.50 -18.36
CA GLU A 339 2.45 8.70 -19.07
C GLU A 339 2.99 9.48 -20.27
N PHE A 340 4.27 9.32 -20.55
CA PHE A 340 4.89 9.84 -21.76
C PHE A 340 5.41 8.70 -22.64
N GLY A 341 5.16 8.81 -23.94
CA GLY A 341 6.00 8.17 -24.96
C GLY A 341 5.72 6.72 -25.31
N ARG A 342 4.47 6.26 -25.42
CA ARG A 342 4.22 4.90 -25.98
C ARG A 342 4.01 4.83 -27.50
N LYS A 343 4.16 5.89 -28.27
CA LYS A 343 3.93 5.79 -29.72
C LYS A 343 5.11 6.06 -30.63
N GLN A 344 6.25 6.58 -30.22
CA GLN A 344 7.27 6.96 -31.17
C GLN A 344 8.75 6.70 -30.88
N GLU A 345 9.18 6.25 -29.71
CA GLU A 345 10.61 5.97 -29.56
C GLU A 345 10.87 4.67 -28.78
N ARG A 346 11.05 3.59 -29.52
CA ARG A 346 11.93 2.50 -29.08
C ARG A 346 13.34 3.09 -29.05
N SER A 347 13.73 3.68 -27.93
CA SER A 347 15.12 4.02 -27.73
C SER A 347 15.94 2.74 -27.76
N GLN A 348 17.10 2.76 -28.39
CA GLN A 348 18.00 1.63 -28.52
C GLN A 348 18.45 0.99 -27.20
N ASN A 349 18.05 1.53 -26.05
CA ASN A 349 18.40 1.09 -24.71
C ASN A 349 17.26 0.46 -23.89
N GLY A 350 16.11 0.16 -24.49
CA GLY A 350 15.07 -0.64 -23.83
C GLY A 350 14.42 -0.02 -22.58
N ARG A 351 14.63 1.24 -22.26
CA ARG A 351 13.98 1.95 -21.16
C ARG A 351 12.58 2.38 -21.57
N MET A 352 11.57 1.62 -21.16
CA MET A 352 10.19 2.09 -21.20
C MET A 352 9.99 3.00 -19.99
N SER A 353 9.95 4.30 -20.21
CA SER A 353 9.54 5.25 -19.19
C SER A 353 8.04 5.11 -18.97
N GLY A 354 7.67 4.59 -17.82
CA GLY A 354 6.29 4.48 -17.38
C GLY A 354 5.71 5.81 -16.90
N HIS A 355 5.10 5.79 -15.76
CA HIS A 355 4.46 6.94 -15.13
C HIS A 355 5.50 7.97 -14.64
N ILE A 356 5.27 9.23 -14.95
CA ILE A 356 6.15 10.33 -14.57
C ILE A 356 5.56 11.16 -13.43
N LEU A 357 4.23 11.28 -13.42
CA LEU A 357 3.46 12.10 -12.50
C LEU A 357 2.09 11.46 -12.31
N SER A 358 1.55 11.50 -11.11
CA SER A 358 0.16 11.13 -10.85
C SER A 358 -0.55 12.25 -10.13
N PHE A 359 -1.77 12.58 -10.60
CA PHE A 359 -2.71 13.39 -9.84
C PHE A 359 -3.66 12.49 -9.07
N TYR A 360 -4.02 12.88 -7.85
CA TYR A 360 -4.98 12.14 -7.03
C TYR A 360 -5.80 13.07 -6.16
N ARG A 361 -6.98 12.59 -5.77
CA ARG A 361 -7.91 13.35 -4.95
C ARG A 361 -7.90 12.88 -3.50
N VAL A 362 -7.89 13.83 -2.56
CA VAL A 362 -8.08 13.59 -1.12
C VAL A 362 -9.14 14.56 -0.62
N GLY A 363 -10.34 14.07 -0.30
CA GLY A 363 -11.47 14.93 0.04
C GLY A 363 -11.79 15.88 -1.11
N ASP A 364 -11.79 17.17 -0.85
CA ASP A 364 -12.04 18.23 -1.83
C ASP A 364 -10.78 18.72 -2.55
N GLU A 365 -9.64 18.13 -2.30
CA GLU A 365 -8.36 18.60 -2.80
C GLU A 365 -7.78 17.66 -3.87
N MET A 366 -7.23 18.24 -4.92
CA MET A 366 -6.34 17.54 -5.84
C MET A 366 -4.89 17.68 -5.39
N ARG A 367 -4.15 16.59 -5.46
CA ARG A 367 -2.72 16.52 -5.12
C ARG A 367 -1.95 15.84 -6.24
N SER A 368 -0.63 15.94 -6.21
CA SER A 368 0.25 15.30 -7.19
C SER A 368 1.38 14.55 -6.52
N VAL A 369 1.80 13.47 -7.16
CA VAL A 369 3.02 12.72 -6.84
C VAL A 369 3.90 12.70 -8.07
N ILE A 370 5.11 13.23 -7.96
CA ILE A 370 6.13 13.17 -9.00
C ILE A 370 6.88 11.86 -8.83
N LEU A 371 6.95 11.06 -9.88
CA LEU A 371 7.47 9.69 -9.87
C LEU A 371 8.83 9.57 -10.59
N GLN A 372 9.16 10.54 -11.45
CA GLN A 372 10.42 10.61 -12.17
C GLN A 372 11.21 11.85 -11.72
N GLU A 373 12.51 11.72 -11.55
CA GLU A 373 13.38 12.80 -11.08
C GLU A 373 13.41 14.01 -12.02
N ASP A 374 13.29 13.75 -13.33
CA ASP A 374 13.27 14.79 -14.36
C ASP A 374 11.90 15.49 -14.47
N CYS A 375 10.88 15.03 -13.75
CA CYS A 375 9.60 15.70 -13.67
C CYS A 375 9.60 16.70 -12.51
N HIS A 376 9.34 17.96 -12.79
CA HIS A 376 9.31 19.01 -11.79
C HIS A 376 8.16 19.99 -12.01
N LYS A 377 7.69 20.56 -10.92
CA LYS A 377 6.65 21.58 -10.94
C LYS A 377 7.29 22.95 -11.19
N ILE A 378 7.08 23.51 -12.38
CA ILE A 378 7.69 24.79 -12.78
C ILE A 378 6.86 25.98 -12.38
N LYS A 379 5.54 25.81 -12.17
CA LYS A 379 4.66 26.86 -11.68
C LYS A 379 3.71 26.31 -10.63
N GLU A 380 3.81 26.79 -9.41
CA GLU A 380 3.02 26.38 -8.27
C GLU A 380 2.30 27.58 -7.66
N LYS A 381 0.97 27.52 -7.61
CA LYS A 381 0.15 28.57 -6.98
C LYS A 381 0.00 28.34 -5.47
N GLU A 382 -0.13 27.07 -5.05
CA GLU A 382 -0.26 26.73 -3.64
C GLU A 382 0.48 25.42 -3.35
N ARG A 383 1.29 25.43 -2.32
CA ARG A 383 2.18 24.32 -2.00
C ARG A 383 1.44 23.08 -1.53
N GLY A 384 1.86 21.92 -2.06
CA GLY A 384 1.33 20.62 -1.68
C GLY A 384 -0.07 20.31 -2.18
N ARG A 385 -0.72 21.27 -2.87
CA ARG A 385 -2.01 21.11 -3.53
C ARG A 385 -1.86 21.38 -5.01
N VAL A 386 -2.73 20.75 -5.81
CA VAL A 386 -2.82 21.03 -7.24
C VAL A 386 -3.88 22.11 -7.46
N ARG A 387 -3.51 23.17 -8.16
CA ARG A 387 -4.38 24.30 -8.47
C ARG A 387 -4.47 24.54 -9.98
N GLU A 388 -5.55 25.14 -10.41
CA GLU A 388 -5.70 25.61 -11.79
C GLU A 388 -4.57 26.57 -12.18
N GLY A 389 -3.90 26.28 -13.29
CA GLY A 389 -2.74 26.99 -13.78
C GLY A 389 -1.40 26.55 -13.16
N ASP A 390 -1.37 25.45 -12.38
CA ASP A 390 -0.12 24.77 -12.03
C ASP A 390 0.46 24.12 -13.29
N ILE A 391 1.76 24.18 -13.45
CA ILE A 391 2.47 23.62 -14.59
C ILE A 391 3.60 22.71 -14.10
N TYR A 392 3.64 21.51 -14.66
CA TYR A 392 4.72 20.54 -14.47
C TYR A 392 5.48 20.39 -15.78
N SER A 393 6.75 20.08 -15.73
CA SER A 393 7.58 19.86 -16.91
C SER A 393 8.27 18.50 -16.83
N TYR A 394 8.29 17.80 -17.95
CA TYR A 394 9.05 16.57 -18.12
C TYR A 394 9.54 16.45 -19.58
N ALA A 395 10.85 16.26 -19.76
CA ALA A 395 11.47 16.10 -21.06
C ALA A 395 11.08 17.18 -22.11
N GLY A 396 10.95 18.43 -21.65
CA GLY A 396 10.57 19.56 -22.51
C GLY A 396 9.08 19.67 -22.84
N THR A 397 8.25 18.77 -22.29
CA THR A 397 6.78 18.84 -22.42
C THR A 397 6.15 19.39 -21.14
N GLU A 398 5.22 20.33 -21.31
CA GLU A 398 4.47 20.89 -20.19
C GLU A 398 3.16 20.13 -19.96
N ILE A 399 2.83 19.96 -18.67
CA ILE A 399 1.57 19.44 -18.17
C ILE A 399 0.90 20.58 -17.40
N GLU A 400 -0.12 21.16 -17.97
CA GLU A 400 -0.84 22.31 -17.40
C GLU A 400 -2.17 21.86 -16.78
N VAL A 401 -2.43 22.26 -15.55
CA VAL A 401 -3.73 22.06 -14.88
C VAL A 401 -4.70 23.15 -15.31
N LEU A 402 -5.73 22.76 -16.04
CA LEU A 402 -6.67 23.70 -16.65
C LEU A 402 -7.87 24.01 -15.73
N GLN A 403 -8.47 22.98 -15.12
CA GLN A 403 -9.68 23.15 -14.33
C GLN A 403 -9.85 22.06 -13.28
N ILE A 404 -10.34 22.44 -12.10
CA ILE A 404 -10.72 21.55 -11.00
C ILE A 404 -12.15 21.93 -10.59
N LYS A 405 -13.15 21.16 -11.01
CA LYS A 405 -14.56 21.47 -10.77
C LYS A 405 -15.29 20.35 -10.07
N LYS A 406 -15.90 20.63 -8.91
CA LYS A 406 -16.86 19.71 -8.29
C LYS A 406 -18.05 19.49 -9.24
N VAL A 407 -18.42 18.24 -9.42
CA VAL A 407 -19.63 17.85 -10.12
C VAL A 407 -20.71 17.71 -9.06
N ARG A 408 -21.70 18.58 -9.14
CA ARG A 408 -22.88 18.56 -8.27
C ARG A 408 -23.88 17.54 -8.74
#